data_d36d7ff79e802fe96f7777a2a9483748
#
_entry.id   d36d7ff79e802fe96f7777a2a9483748
#
_cell.length_a   1.000
_cell.length_b   1.000
_cell.length_c   1.000
_cell.angle_alpha   90.00
_cell.angle_beta   90.00
_cell.angle_gamma   90.00
#
_symmetry.space_group_name_H-M   'P 1'
#
loop_
_entity.id
_entity.type
_entity.pdbx_description
1 polymer ?
#
loop_
_entity_poly.entity_id
_entity_poly.type
_entity_poly.pdbx_seq_one_letter_code
_entity_poly.pdbx_strand_id
1 'polypeptide(L)'
;MSVLADSLKLGVSRDFLSVKLILSMASIQRRKSITCSIGNVRVGSDAPVVVQSMTNTDTADVSSTVEQVAALARAGSELVRVTVNNEDAAAAVPHIFEQLDRRGVHVPIIGDFHYNGHILLKKYPACAQALAKYRINPGNVGIGRKDDSNFRTMVEVAVENQKPVRIGVNWGSLDQSLLTRMMDENSRASEPKDAREVTMEAMVVSALNSAALAEKYGLRSDQIILSAKVSGVQDLVDVYRSLAARCSYPLHLGLTEAGMGAKGIVASSAGLSILLQEGIGDTIRVSLTPAPGGDRAEEVRVAQQILQSLGIRSFTPQVTACPGCGRTTSTFFQEMAEQIQSYLREQMPVWKERYSGVEEMKVAVMGCVVNGPGESKHASLGISLPGTFEEPKAPVYVDGRLFTTLKGDAIVAEFITILDEYVNSHYAARSEDQVTV
;
A
#
# COMPACT_ATOMS: atom_id res chain seq x y z
N MET A 1 -15.16 50.73 -48.15
CA MET A 1 -14.35 50.03 -47.13
C MET A 1 -15.31 49.33 -46.18
N SER A 2 -15.81 48.20 -46.62
CA SER A 2 -16.70 47.33 -45.90
C SER A 2 -16.37 45.91 -46.38
N VAL A 3 -15.60 45.17 -45.62
CA VAL A 3 -15.49 43.70 -45.71
C VAL A 3 -14.82 43.30 -44.40
N LEU A 4 -15.50 42.48 -43.60
CA LEU A 4 -15.09 41.68 -42.49
C LEU A 4 -16.03 41.80 -41.26
N ALA A 5 -17.26 41.33 -41.47
CA ALA A 5 -18.14 40.99 -40.34
C ALA A 5 -19.14 39.92 -40.79
N ASP A 6 -18.63 38.76 -41.18
CA ASP A 6 -19.48 37.57 -41.31
C ASP A 6 -18.55 36.35 -41.34
N SER A 7 -18.34 35.74 -40.20
CA SER A 7 -17.94 34.34 -40.05
C SER A 7 -17.54 34.08 -38.60
N LEU A 8 -18.48 33.71 -37.76
CA LEU A 8 -18.27 32.85 -36.58
C LEU A 8 -19.62 32.62 -35.88
N LYS A 9 -20.56 32.03 -36.60
CA LYS A 9 -21.61 31.20 -36.02
C LYS A 9 -21.15 29.75 -36.07
N LEU A 10 -20.23 29.37 -35.24
CA LEU A 10 -19.92 27.97 -34.99
C LEU A 10 -20.81 27.49 -33.84
N GLY A 11 -21.68 26.56 -34.21
CA GLY A 11 -22.58 25.89 -33.27
C GLY A 11 -21.83 25.11 -32.19
N VAL A 12 -21.82 25.66 -30.99
CA VAL A 12 -21.39 24.96 -29.76
C VAL A 12 -22.64 24.31 -29.19
N SER A 13 -23.02 23.13 -29.63
CA SER A 13 -24.15 22.43 -29.02
C SER A 13 -24.16 20.90 -29.10
N ARG A 14 -23.08 20.24 -29.48
CA ARG A 14 -23.02 18.76 -29.37
C ARG A 14 -21.73 18.16 -28.74
N ASP A 15 -20.68 18.92 -28.58
CA ASP A 15 -19.41 18.39 -28.06
C ASP A 15 -19.24 18.50 -26.54
N PHE A 16 -20.08 19.28 -25.86
CA PHE A 16 -20.01 19.41 -24.40
C PHE A 16 -20.39 18.11 -23.63
N LEU A 17 -21.23 17.27 -24.23
CA LEU A 17 -21.58 15.97 -23.67
C LEU A 17 -20.48 14.93 -23.92
N SER A 18 -19.79 15.01 -25.05
CA SER A 18 -18.64 14.13 -25.35
C SER A 18 -17.41 14.49 -24.53
N VAL A 19 -17.18 15.78 -24.26
CA VAL A 19 -16.08 16.24 -23.38
C VAL A 19 -16.37 15.93 -21.90
N LYS A 20 -17.63 15.94 -21.46
CA LYS A 20 -18.01 15.47 -20.12
C LYS A 20 -17.84 13.95 -19.95
N LEU A 21 -17.93 13.18 -21.04
CA LEU A 21 -17.67 11.74 -21.00
C LEU A 21 -16.16 11.41 -21.01
N ILE A 22 -15.31 12.32 -21.49
CA ILE A 22 -13.83 12.18 -21.50
C ILE A 22 -13.21 12.69 -20.20
N LEU A 23 -13.90 13.56 -19.46
CA LEU A 23 -13.52 14.08 -18.14
C LEU A 23 -14.13 13.30 -16.98
N SER A 24 -14.82 12.19 -17.19
CA SER A 24 -14.93 11.14 -16.20
C SER A 24 -13.48 10.69 -15.94
N MET A 25 -12.94 11.03 -14.78
CA MET A 25 -11.64 10.55 -14.30
C MET A 25 -11.54 9.09 -14.70
N ALA A 26 -10.65 8.76 -15.66
CA ALA A 26 -10.47 7.40 -16.11
C ALA A 26 -10.01 6.62 -14.86
N SER A 27 -10.93 5.89 -14.24
CA SER A 27 -10.61 5.04 -13.11
C SER A 27 -9.50 4.12 -13.56
N ILE A 28 -8.43 4.03 -12.77
CA ILE A 28 -7.29 3.15 -13.08
C ILE A 28 -7.84 1.76 -13.38
N GLN A 29 -7.70 1.32 -14.63
CA GLN A 29 -8.15 0.00 -15.02
C GLN A 29 -7.15 -1.04 -14.54
N ARG A 30 -7.51 -1.77 -13.49
CA ARG A 30 -6.63 -2.81 -12.94
C ARG A 30 -6.49 -3.99 -13.88
N ARG A 31 -5.25 -4.49 -13.99
CA ARG A 31 -4.94 -5.77 -14.64
C ARG A 31 -5.78 -6.89 -14.02
N LYS A 32 -6.43 -7.69 -14.82
CA LYS A 32 -7.16 -8.86 -14.31
C LYS A 32 -6.19 -9.86 -13.70
N SER A 33 -6.41 -10.20 -12.45
CA SER A 33 -5.66 -11.21 -11.70
C SER A 33 -6.61 -12.16 -10.97
N ILE A 34 -6.14 -13.38 -10.73
CA ILE A 34 -6.83 -14.38 -9.92
C ILE A 34 -6.93 -13.85 -8.49
N THR A 35 -8.06 -14.05 -7.82
CA THR A 35 -8.21 -13.65 -6.42
C THR A 35 -7.74 -14.76 -5.48
N CYS A 36 -6.78 -14.43 -4.63
CA CYS A 36 -6.24 -15.30 -3.59
C CYS A 36 -6.77 -14.86 -2.21
N SER A 37 -7.27 -15.79 -1.42
CA SER A 37 -7.75 -15.54 -0.06
C SER A 37 -6.67 -15.85 0.98
N ILE A 38 -6.38 -14.90 1.88
CA ILE A 38 -5.39 -15.01 2.96
C ILE A 38 -6.11 -14.77 4.28
N GLY A 39 -6.59 -15.82 4.93
CA GLY A 39 -7.57 -15.68 6.01
C GLY A 39 -8.81 -14.95 5.49
N ASN A 40 -9.18 -13.86 6.16
CA ASN A 40 -10.31 -13.00 5.77
C ASN A 40 -9.95 -11.92 4.71
N VAL A 41 -8.69 -11.85 4.26
CA VAL A 41 -8.23 -10.83 3.30
C VAL A 41 -8.15 -11.40 1.88
N ARG A 42 -8.83 -10.75 0.94
CA ARG A 42 -8.79 -11.10 -0.49
C ARG A 42 -7.74 -10.25 -1.21
N VAL A 43 -6.92 -10.90 -2.03
CA VAL A 43 -5.86 -10.26 -2.82
C VAL A 43 -6.04 -10.63 -4.29
N GLY A 44 -6.30 -9.66 -5.14
CA GLY A 44 -6.56 -9.85 -6.57
C GLY A 44 -7.28 -8.65 -7.18
N SER A 45 -7.60 -8.72 -8.47
CA SER A 45 -8.25 -7.60 -9.18
C SER A 45 -9.66 -7.29 -8.68
N ASP A 46 -10.35 -8.28 -8.09
CA ASP A 46 -11.72 -8.15 -7.57
C ASP A 46 -11.77 -7.63 -6.12
N ALA A 47 -10.63 -7.28 -5.56
CA ALA A 47 -10.49 -6.77 -4.20
C ALA A 47 -9.66 -5.46 -4.21
N PRO A 48 -9.79 -4.61 -3.20
CA PRO A 48 -8.92 -3.44 -3.05
C PRO A 48 -7.44 -3.82 -2.98
N VAL A 49 -6.53 -2.93 -3.41
CA VAL A 49 -5.09 -3.13 -3.24
C VAL A 49 -4.75 -3.20 -1.76
N VAL A 50 -4.16 -4.32 -1.33
CA VAL A 50 -3.92 -4.64 0.09
C VAL A 50 -2.59 -4.07 0.57
N VAL A 51 -2.60 -3.44 1.74
CA VAL A 51 -1.39 -2.96 2.43
C VAL A 51 -0.85 -4.05 3.35
N GLN A 52 0.38 -4.49 3.08
CA GLN A 52 1.10 -5.45 3.91
C GLN A 52 2.31 -4.80 4.59
N SER A 53 2.57 -5.18 5.82
CA SER A 53 3.77 -4.80 6.58
C SER A 53 4.60 -5.99 7.05
N MET A 54 5.65 -5.72 7.82
CA MET A 54 6.53 -6.74 8.39
C MET A 54 7.11 -6.27 9.72
N THR A 55 7.15 -7.16 10.69
CA THR A 55 7.87 -6.91 11.96
C THR A 55 9.39 -6.89 11.75
N ASN A 56 10.09 -6.24 12.66
CA ASN A 56 11.55 -6.31 12.79
C ASN A 56 12.00 -6.78 14.19
N THR A 57 11.06 -7.28 14.98
CA THR A 57 11.34 -7.96 16.25
C THR A 57 11.93 -9.35 16.01
N ASP A 58 12.64 -9.90 16.99
CA ASP A 58 12.90 -11.34 17.03
C ASP A 58 11.56 -12.05 17.25
N THR A 59 11.17 -12.92 16.32
CA THR A 59 9.88 -13.64 16.41
C THR A 59 9.84 -14.61 17.59
N ALA A 60 10.98 -15.06 18.09
CA ALA A 60 11.07 -15.86 19.33
C ALA A 60 10.66 -15.06 20.58
N ASP A 61 10.81 -13.73 20.56
CA ASP A 61 10.23 -12.83 21.56
C ASP A 61 8.75 -12.58 21.25
N VAL A 62 7.90 -13.44 21.83
CA VAL A 62 6.44 -13.40 21.64
C VAL A 62 5.87 -12.05 22.03
N SER A 63 6.28 -11.48 23.18
CA SER A 63 5.70 -10.23 23.69
C SER A 63 5.98 -9.06 22.76
N SER A 64 7.24 -8.84 22.39
CA SER A 64 7.65 -7.75 21.51
C SER A 64 7.01 -7.90 20.12
N THR A 65 6.90 -9.13 19.62
CA THR A 65 6.29 -9.39 18.30
C THR A 65 4.78 -9.13 18.33
N VAL A 66 4.06 -9.54 19.36
CA VAL A 66 2.64 -9.26 19.56
C VAL A 66 2.38 -7.75 19.62
N GLU A 67 3.16 -6.99 20.38
CA GLU A 67 3.01 -5.53 20.46
C GLU A 67 3.22 -4.88 19.09
N GLN A 68 4.25 -5.30 18.36
CA GLN A 68 4.54 -4.71 17.06
C GLN A 68 3.50 -5.09 16.00
N VAL A 69 3.03 -6.35 15.98
CA VAL A 69 1.93 -6.77 15.10
C VAL A 69 0.66 -5.97 15.37
N ALA A 70 0.30 -5.82 16.67
CA ALA A 70 -0.87 -5.03 17.05
C ALA A 70 -0.72 -3.55 16.66
N ALA A 71 0.47 -2.96 16.79
CA ALA A 71 0.74 -1.59 16.37
C ALA A 71 0.61 -1.43 14.84
N LEU A 72 1.13 -2.38 14.06
CA LEU A 72 1.03 -2.39 12.61
C LEU A 72 -0.43 -2.55 12.15
N ALA A 73 -1.20 -3.44 12.79
CA ALA A 73 -2.62 -3.62 12.51
C ALA A 73 -3.42 -2.34 12.82
N ARG A 74 -3.19 -1.70 13.98
CA ARG A 74 -3.81 -0.41 14.32
C ARG A 74 -3.48 0.69 13.33
N ALA A 75 -2.28 0.68 12.75
CA ALA A 75 -1.91 1.61 11.67
C ALA A 75 -2.62 1.32 10.34
N GLY A 76 -3.34 0.20 10.24
CA GLY A 76 -4.10 -0.21 9.06
C GLY A 76 -3.36 -1.16 8.13
N SER A 77 -2.35 -1.90 8.64
CA SER A 77 -1.79 -3.03 7.90
C SER A 77 -2.79 -4.17 7.87
N GLU A 78 -3.15 -4.62 6.69
CA GLU A 78 -4.16 -5.68 6.47
C GLU A 78 -3.54 -7.08 6.51
N LEU A 79 -2.24 -7.18 6.34
CA LEU A 79 -1.44 -8.41 6.43
C LEU A 79 -0.12 -8.09 7.13
N VAL A 80 0.27 -8.85 8.14
CA VAL A 80 1.54 -8.66 8.83
C VAL A 80 2.44 -9.87 8.66
N ARG A 81 3.68 -9.65 8.24
CA ARG A 81 4.67 -10.71 8.04
C ARG A 81 5.66 -10.77 9.20
N VAL A 82 5.91 -11.95 9.71
CA VAL A 82 6.94 -12.27 10.73
C VAL A 82 8.00 -13.18 10.12
N THR A 83 9.24 -13.08 10.59
CA THR A 83 10.33 -13.95 10.13
C THR A 83 10.31 -15.26 10.90
N VAL A 84 10.33 -16.40 10.20
CA VAL A 84 10.42 -17.74 10.82
C VAL A 84 11.70 -18.40 10.33
N ASN A 85 12.80 -18.13 11.02
CA ASN A 85 14.16 -18.48 10.60
C ASN A 85 14.84 -19.56 11.47
N ASN A 86 14.28 -19.89 12.63
CA ASN A 86 14.78 -20.89 13.55
C ASN A 86 13.64 -21.60 14.30
N GLU A 87 13.99 -22.58 15.10
CA GLU A 87 13.04 -23.41 15.83
C GLU A 87 12.27 -22.63 16.90
N ASP A 88 12.93 -21.70 17.60
CA ASP A 88 12.32 -20.89 18.63
C ASP A 88 11.27 -19.94 18.02
N ALA A 89 11.57 -19.33 16.87
CA ALA A 89 10.62 -18.52 16.12
C ALA A 89 9.41 -19.36 15.65
N ALA A 90 9.65 -20.59 15.17
CA ALA A 90 8.57 -21.47 14.75
C ALA A 90 7.68 -21.90 15.92
N ALA A 91 8.28 -22.19 17.10
CA ALA A 91 7.56 -22.51 18.33
C ALA A 91 6.76 -21.31 18.86
N ALA A 92 7.24 -20.08 18.68
CA ALA A 92 6.61 -18.86 19.16
C ALA A 92 5.34 -18.46 18.36
N VAL A 93 5.27 -18.78 17.07
CA VAL A 93 4.16 -18.36 16.18
C VAL A 93 2.76 -18.69 16.72
N PRO A 94 2.46 -19.92 17.19
CA PRO A 94 1.14 -20.23 17.75
C PRO A 94 0.80 -19.35 18.97
N HIS A 95 1.78 -19.06 19.82
CA HIS A 95 1.59 -18.22 21.01
C HIS A 95 1.37 -16.75 20.63
N ILE A 96 2.05 -16.25 19.58
CA ILE A 96 1.81 -14.92 19.03
C ILE A 96 0.36 -14.83 18.54
N PHE A 97 -0.09 -15.81 17.75
CA PHE A 97 -1.45 -15.86 17.25
C PHE A 97 -2.48 -15.85 18.39
N GLU A 98 -2.32 -16.71 19.39
CA GLU A 98 -3.21 -16.81 20.55
C GLU A 98 -3.27 -15.49 21.35
N GLN A 99 -2.14 -14.81 21.55
CA GLN A 99 -2.13 -13.54 22.29
C GLN A 99 -2.76 -12.40 21.48
N LEU A 100 -2.60 -12.38 20.17
CA LEU A 100 -3.28 -11.40 19.29
C LEU A 100 -4.80 -11.62 19.30
N ASP A 101 -5.24 -12.87 19.21
CA ASP A 101 -6.66 -13.22 19.25
C ASP A 101 -7.31 -12.79 20.58
N ARG A 102 -6.67 -13.06 21.72
CA ARG A 102 -7.11 -12.57 23.06
C ARG A 102 -7.21 -11.05 23.16
N ARG A 103 -6.47 -10.30 22.33
CA ARG A 103 -6.49 -8.85 22.27
C ARG A 103 -7.49 -8.31 21.21
N GLY A 104 -8.23 -9.18 20.53
CA GLY A 104 -9.12 -8.81 19.44
C GLY A 104 -8.39 -8.32 18.18
N VAL A 105 -7.13 -8.71 17.99
CA VAL A 105 -6.34 -8.34 16.81
C VAL A 105 -6.32 -9.52 15.84
N HIS A 106 -7.18 -9.47 14.82
CA HIS A 106 -7.41 -10.58 13.88
C HIS A 106 -6.69 -10.41 12.53
N VAL A 107 -5.60 -9.63 12.49
CA VAL A 107 -4.81 -9.46 11.26
C VAL A 107 -4.14 -10.77 10.86
N PRO A 108 -4.27 -11.25 9.59
CA PRO A 108 -3.62 -12.47 9.16
C PRO A 108 -2.09 -12.37 9.22
N ILE A 109 -1.45 -13.35 9.84
CA ILE A 109 0.00 -13.42 10.01
C ILE A 109 0.61 -14.26 8.89
N ILE A 110 1.69 -13.77 8.31
CA ILE A 110 2.42 -14.42 7.22
C ILE A 110 3.78 -14.87 7.72
N GLY A 111 4.13 -16.14 7.53
CA GLY A 111 5.47 -16.64 7.82
C GLY A 111 6.44 -16.40 6.68
N ASP A 112 7.57 -15.80 6.97
CA ASP A 112 8.67 -15.60 6.02
C ASP A 112 9.74 -16.67 6.23
N PHE A 113 9.81 -17.59 5.28
CA PHE A 113 10.70 -18.74 5.33
C PHE A 113 11.86 -18.59 4.34
N HIS A 114 13.03 -18.91 4.83
CA HIS A 114 14.27 -19.00 4.07
C HIS A 114 14.87 -20.41 4.24
N TYR A 115 16.06 -20.66 3.85
CA TYR A 115 16.92 -21.85 3.89
C TYR A 115 16.35 -23.15 4.53
N ASN A 116 15.87 -23.08 5.77
CA ASN A 116 15.40 -24.21 6.58
C ASN A 116 13.87 -24.28 6.73
N GLY A 117 13.13 -23.49 5.97
CA GLY A 117 11.67 -23.41 6.07
C GLY A 117 10.97 -24.75 5.89
N HIS A 118 11.51 -25.64 5.05
CA HIS A 118 11.00 -26.99 4.84
C HIS A 118 11.11 -27.88 6.09
N ILE A 119 12.17 -27.69 6.90
CA ILE A 119 12.35 -28.37 8.17
C ILE A 119 11.38 -27.81 9.23
N LEU A 120 11.34 -26.48 9.34
CA LEU A 120 10.52 -25.81 10.34
C LEU A 120 9.03 -26.08 10.16
N LEU A 121 8.52 -26.01 8.95
CA LEU A 121 7.10 -26.29 8.65
C LEU A 121 6.71 -27.73 8.95
N LYS A 122 7.58 -28.71 8.69
CA LYS A 122 7.32 -30.12 9.04
C LYS A 122 7.41 -30.38 10.54
N LYS A 123 8.44 -29.82 11.20
CA LYS A 123 8.70 -30.06 12.63
C LYS A 123 7.71 -29.34 13.56
N TYR A 124 7.16 -28.21 13.10
CA TYR A 124 6.25 -27.36 13.87
C TYR A 124 4.89 -27.20 13.19
N PRO A 125 4.04 -28.26 13.18
CA PRO A 125 2.74 -28.20 12.47
C PRO A 125 1.81 -27.13 13.04
N ALA A 126 1.88 -26.80 14.33
CA ALA A 126 1.10 -25.73 14.92
C ALA A 126 1.49 -24.36 14.34
N CYS A 127 2.77 -24.13 14.02
CA CYS A 127 3.22 -22.93 13.31
C CYS A 127 2.61 -22.89 11.89
N ALA A 128 2.68 -24.00 11.15
CA ALA A 128 2.11 -24.07 9.81
C ALA A 128 0.59 -23.78 9.81
N GLN A 129 -0.14 -24.27 10.79
CA GLN A 129 -1.58 -24.06 10.94
C GLN A 129 -1.94 -22.62 11.33
N ALA A 130 -1.20 -22.01 12.26
CA ALA A 130 -1.47 -20.66 12.77
C ALA A 130 -1.22 -19.57 11.71
N LEU A 131 -0.28 -19.79 10.80
CA LEU A 131 0.03 -18.84 9.73
C LEU A 131 -1.08 -18.82 8.65
N ALA A 132 -1.44 -17.62 8.20
CA ALA A 132 -2.44 -17.46 7.14
C ALA A 132 -1.86 -17.62 5.72
N LYS A 133 -0.55 -17.44 5.54
CA LYS A 133 0.17 -17.57 4.28
C LYS A 133 1.65 -17.84 4.53
N TYR A 134 2.31 -18.54 3.62
CA TYR A 134 3.77 -18.70 3.64
C TYR A 134 4.42 -17.84 2.56
N ARG A 135 5.52 -17.19 2.90
CA ARG A 135 6.42 -16.59 1.91
C ARG A 135 7.64 -17.48 1.73
N ILE A 136 7.88 -17.87 0.49
CA ILE A 136 9.00 -18.72 0.11
C ILE A 136 9.86 -17.95 -0.89
N ASN A 137 11.18 -17.91 -0.66
CA ASN A 137 12.14 -17.45 -1.66
C ASN A 137 12.78 -18.66 -2.33
N PRO A 138 12.44 -18.96 -3.60
CA PRO A 138 12.93 -20.16 -4.26
C PRO A 138 14.46 -20.17 -4.42
N GLY A 139 15.11 -19.00 -4.54
CA GLY A 139 16.55 -18.90 -4.72
C GLY A 139 17.39 -19.27 -3.50
N ASN A 140 16.80 -19.35 -2.31
CA ASN A 140 17.53 -19.71 -1.08
C ASN A 140 16.88 -20.82 -0.26
N VAL A 141 16.04 -21.63 -0.88
CA VAL A 141 15.49 -22.84 -0.24
C VAL A 141 16.45 -24.00 -0.49
N GLY A 142 17.18 -24.38 0.55
CA GLY A 142 18.12 -25.49 0.49
C GLY A 142 19.45 -25.15 -0.19
N ILE A 143 20.30 -24.35 0.48
CA ILE A 143 21.63 -24.02 0.02
C ILE A 143 22.40 -25.29 -0.42
N GLY A 144 22.97 -25.25 -1.64
CA GLY A 144 23.87 -26.27 -2.16
C GLY A 144 23.19 -27.53 -2.72
N ARG A 145 21.85 -27.59 -2.77
CA ARG A 145 21.15 -28.68 -3.43
C ARG A 145 20.62 -28.25 -4.80
N LYS A 146 20.77 -29.16 -5.78
CA LYS A 146 20.30 -28.94 -7.16
C LYS A 146 18.85 -29.45 -7.38
N ASP A 147 18.22 -30.05 -6.37
CA ASP A 147 16.89 -30.57 -6.46
C ASP A 147 15.86 -29.65 -5.77
N ASP A 148 14.63 -29.69 -6.26
CA ASP A 148 13.51 -28.90 -5.76
C ASP A 148 12.86 -29.50 -4.50
N SER A 149 13.49 -30.51 -3.85
CA SER A 149 12.88 -31.29 -2.76
C SER A 149 12.47 -30.43 -1.57
N ASN A 150 13.25 -29.42 -1.22
CA ASN A 150 12.94 -28.50 -0.13
C ASN A 150 11.76 -27.59 -0.47
N PHE A 151 11.75 -27.04 -1.68
CA PHE A 151 10.63 -26.23 -2.18
C PHE A 151 9.36 -27.09 -2.25
N ARG A 152 9.46 -28.29 -2.81
CA ARG A 152 8.37 -29.26 -2.87
C ARG A 152 7.80 -29.53 -1.48
N THR A 153 8.63 -29.80 -0.48
CA THR A 153 8.19 -30.04 0.89
C THR A 153 7.39 -28.88 1.46
N MET A 154 7.84 -27.63 1.23
CA MET A 154 7.13 -26.44 1.71
C MET A 154 5.78 -26.26 1.01
N VAL A 155 5.71 -26.56 -0.29
CA VAL A 155 4.45 -26.52 -1.06
C VAL A 155 3.50 -27.62 -0.59
N GLU A 156 3.97 -28.85 -0.36
CA GLU A 156 3.16 -29.95 0.15
C GLU A 156 2.53 -29.58 1.51
N VAL A 157 3.31 -29.00 2.44
CA VAL A 157 2.77 -28.51 3.73
C VAL A 157 1.75 -27.40 3.52
N ALA A 158 1.95 -26.51 2.53
CA ALA A 158 0.97 -25.47 2.21
C ALA A 158 -0.35 -26.07 1.68
N VAL A 159 -0.28 -27.08 0.83
CA VAL A 159 -1.45 -27.82 0.32
C VAL A 159 -2.18 -28.53 1.45
N GLU A 160 -1.47 -29.27 2.32
CA GLU A 160 -2.03 -29.98 3.47
C GLU A 160 -2.78 -29.04 4.42
N ASN A 161 -2.25 -27.84 4.65
CA ASN A 161 -2.85 -26.83 5.54
C ASN A 161 -3.77 -25.84 4.79
N GLN A 162 -3.98 -26.01 3.49
CA GLN A 162 -4.79 -25.13 2.63
C GLN A 162 -4.33 -23.67 2.67
N LYS A 163 -3.01 -23.44 2.79
CA LYS A 163 -2.43 -22.08 2.90
C LYS A 163 -1.94 -21.60 1.55
N PRO A 164 -2.24 -20.35 1.18
CA PRO A 164 -1.64 -19.74 0.02
C PRO A 164 -0.14 -19.50 0.23
N VAL A 165 0.59 -19.42 -0.88
CA VAL A 165 2.03 -19.20 -0.92
C VAL A 165 2.35 -17.94 -1.71
N ARG A 166 3.18 -17.07 -1.18
CA ARG A 166 3.83 -16.05 -1.97
C ARG A 166 5.23 -16.50 -2.38
N ILE A 167 5.42 -16.71 -3.66
CA ILE A 167 6.72 -16.95 -4.26
C ILE A 167 7.41 -15.60 -4.41
N GLY A 168 8.46 -15.39 -3.61
CA GLY A 168 9.12 -14.09 -3.48
C GLY A 168 10.54 -14.12 -3.97
N VAL A 169 10.76 -13.87 -5.26
CA VAL A 169 12.10 -13.73 -5.84
C VAL A 169 12.68 -12.38 -5.45
N ASN A 170 13.94 -12.37 -5.05
CA ASN A 170 14.72 -11.15 -4.83
C ASN A 170 15.97 -11.23 -5.68
N TRP A 171 16.36 -10.14 -6.28
CA TRP A 171 17.52 -10.08 -7.14
C TRP A 171 18.83 -10.48 -6.42
N GLY A 172 19.02 -10.05 -5.16
CA GLY A 172 20.21 -10.39 -4.35
C GLY A 172 20.31 -11.87 -3.96
N SER A 173 19.27 -12.67 -4.20
CA SER A 173 19.21 -14.11 -3.90
C SER A 173 18.60 -14.92 -5.04
N LEU A 174 18.83 -14.48 -6.29
CA LEU A 174 18.42 -15.18 -7.50
C LEU A 174 19.19 -16.49 -7.66
N ASP A 175 18.55 -17.51 -8.22
CA ASP A 175 19.19 -18.78 -8.57
C ASP A 175 20.34 -18.58 -9.55
N GLN A 176 21.56 -18.80 -9.07
CA GLN A 176 22.77 -18.59 -9.85
C GLN A 176 22.89 -19.59 -11.02
N SER A 177 22.34 -20.80 -10.89
CA SER A 177 22.34 -21.79 -11.96
C SER A 177 21.46 -21.35 -13.13
N LEU A 178 20.29 -20.79 -12.82
CA LEU A 178 19.39 -20.20 -13.82
C LEU A 178 20.06 -19.00 -14.50
N LEU A 179 20.61 -18.07 -13.72
CA LEU A 179 21.25 -16.87 -14.24
C LEU A 179 22.44 -17.23 -15.16
N THR A 180 23.34 -18.12 -14.72
CA THR A 180 24.49 -18.56 -15.53
C THR A 180 24.03 -19.15 -16.86
N ARG A 181 23.05 -20.06 -16.83
CA ARG A 181 22.53 -20.65 -18.08
C ARG A 181 21.98 -19.59 -19.03
N MET A 182 21.18 -18.64 -18.52
CA MET A 182 20.63 -17.57 -19.34
C MET A 182 21.69 -16.61 -19.89
N MET A 183 22.77 -16.34 -19.13
CA MET A 183 23.91 -15.57 -19.62
C MET A 183 24.63 -16.32 -20.73
N ASP A 184 24.87 -17.64 -20.59
CA ASP A 184 25.49 -18.46 -21.60
C ASP A 184 24.66 -18.54 -22.89
N GLU A 185 23.35 -18.69 -22.76
CA GLU A 185 22.41 -18.65 -23.90
C GLU A 185 22.43 -17.29 -24.59
N ASN A 186 22.43 -16.20 -23.83
CA ASN A 186 22.51 -14.84 -24.35
C ASN A 186 23.80 -14.56 -25.09
N SER A 187 24.95 -15.06 -24.60
CA SER A 187 26.27 -14.88 -25.26
C SER A 187 26.36 -15.52 -26.67
N ARG A 188 25.46 -16.47 -26.96
CA ARG A 188 25.38 -17.17 -28.26
C ARG A 188 24.31 -16.59 -29.18
N ALA A 189 23.54 -15.60 -28.70
CA ALA A 189 22.50 -14.96 -29.51
C ALA A 189 23.11 -14.07 -30.59
N SER A 190 22.41 -13.89 -31.70
CA SER A 190 22.84 -12.96 -32.78
C SER A 190 22.91 -11.51 -32.34
N GLU A 191 22.04 -11.14 -31.40
CA GLU A 191 21.96 -9.83 -30.77
C GLU A 191 21.91 -10.02 -29.24
N PRO A 192 23.09 -10.13 -28.58
CA PRO A 192 23.11 -10.32 -27.13
C PRO A 192 22.58 -9.10 -26.39
N LYS A 193 21.70 -9.34 -25.41
CA LYS A 193 21.22 -8.34 -24.46
C LYS A 193 22.30 -7.99 -23.45
N ASP A 194 22.15 -6.84 -22.80
CA ASP A 194 23.04 -6.50 -21.70
C ASP A 194 22.79 -7.41 -20.46
N ALA A 195 23.78 -7.47 -19.58
CA ALA A 195 23.73 -8.36 -18.42
C ALA A 195 22.59 -7.99 -17.45
N ARG A 196 22.19 -6.71 -17.38
CA ARG A 196 21.09 -6.25 -16.56
C ARG A 196 19.76 -6.78 -17.11
N GLU A 197 19.54 -6.67 -18.42
CA GLU A 197 18.32 -7.20 -19.07
C GLU A 197 18.17 -8.71 -18.87
N VAL A 198 19.28 -9.47 -19.01
CA VAL A 198 19.28 -10.91 -18.76
C VAL A 198 18.97 -11.21 -17.31
N THR A 199 19.49 -10.44 -16.37
CA THR A 199 19.22 -10.63 -14.94
C THR A 199 17.74 -10.34 -14.61
N MET A 200 17.16 -9.29 -15.18
CA MET A 200 15.75 -8.96 -14.99
C MET A 200 14.84 -10.06 -15.58
N GLU A 201 15.17 -10.56 -16.78
CA GLU A 201 14.45 -11.69 -17.38
C GLU A 201 14.59 -12.96 -16.53
N ALA A 202 15.76 -13.24 -15.98
CA ALA A 202 15.97 -14.38 -15.10
C ALA A 202 15.12 -14.33 -13.83
N MET A 203 14.86 -13.14 -13.28
CA MET A 203 13.94 -12.97 -12.15
C MET A 203 12.51 -13.31 -12.52
N VAL A 204 12.04 -12.87 -13.70
CA VAL A 204 10.71 -13.17 -14.21
C VAL A 204 10.55 -14.67 -14.44
N VAL A 205 11.51 -15.28 -15.13
CA VAL A 205 11.53 -16.73 -15.41
C VAL A 205 11.57 -17.53 -14.12
N SER A 206 12.39 -17.14 -13.15
CA SER A 206 12.44 -17.80 -11.83
C SER A 206 11.09 -17.78 -11.11
N ALA A 207 10.39 -16.65 -11.12
CA ALA A 207 9.08 -16.52 -10.50
C ALA A 207 8.03 -17.41 -11.19
N LEU A 208 7.98 -17.37 -12.52
CA LEU A 208 7.01 -18.14 -13.30
C LEU A 208 7.26 -19.66 -13.22
N ASN A 209 8.51 -20.10 -13.33
CA ASN A 209 8.89 -21.51 -13.21
C ASN A 209 8.57 -22.03 -11.80
N SER A 210 8.82 -21.24 -10.77
CA SER A 210 8.49 -21.62 -9.39
C SER A 210 6.99 -21.72 -9.17
N ALA A 211 6.18 -20.87 -9.81
CA ALA A 211 4.72 -20.95 -9.76
C ALA A 211 4.22 -22.23 -10.44
N ALA A 212 4.68 -22.51 -11.65
CA ALA A 212 4.34 -23.74 -12.38
C ALA A 212 4.75 -25.01 -11.60
N LEU A 213 5.90 -24.95 -10.92
CA LEU A 213 6.37 -26.04 -10.08
C LEU A 213 5.49 -26.21 -8.83
N ALA A 214 5.04 -25.12 -8.22
CA ALA A 214 4.13 -25.16 -7.09
C ALA A 214 2.76 -25.77 -7.49
N GLU A 215 2.23 -25.42 -8.66
CA GLU A 215 1.00 -26.04 -9.20
C GLU A 215 1.20 -27.52 -9.45
N LYS A 216 2.34 -27.92 -10.01
CA LYS A 216 2.70 -29.34 -10.20
C LYS A 216 2.71 -30.12 -8.88
N TYR A 217 3.05 -29.47 -7.78
CA TYR A 217 3.04 -30.08 -6.44
C TYR A 217 1.69 -29.95 -5.71
N GLY A 218 0.64 -29.51 -6.40
CA GLY A 218 -0.75 -29.53 -5.93
C GLY A 218 -1.29 -28.20 -5.38
N LEU A 219 -0.52 -27.12 -5.42
CA LEU A 219 -1.03 -25.80 -5.04
C LEU A 219 -1.93 -25.27 -6.17
N ARG A 220 -3.12 -24.76 -5.83
CA ARG A 220 -4.01 -24.19 -6.84
C ARG A 220 -3.53 -22.80 -7.27
N SER A 221 -3.86 -22.38 -8.48
CA SER A 221 -3.49 -21.04 -9.00
C SER A 221 -4.04 -19.88 -8.15
N ASP A 222 -5.21 -20.08 -7.52
CA ASP A 222 -5.83 -19.12 -6.58
C ASP A 222 -5.17 -19.10 -5.19
N GLN A 223 -4.14 -19.89 -4.98
CA GLN A 223 -3.31 -19.91 -3.76
C GLN A 223 -1.88 -19.41 -4.00
N ILE A 224 -1.58 -18.86 -5.18
CA ILE A 224 -0.24 -18.39 -5.53
C ILE A 224 -0.24 -16.87 -5.71
N ILE A 225 0.71 -16.21 -5.06
CA ILE A 225 1.00 -14.77 -5.23
C ILE A 225 2.46 -14.66 -5.66
N LEU A 226 2.77 -13.79 -6.62
CA LEU A 226 4.14 -13.57 -7.09
C LEU A 226 4.71 -12.22 -6.63
N SER A 227 6.00 -12.20 -6.40
CA SER A 227 6.77 -10.97 -6.28
C SER A 227 8.20 -11.16 -6.78
N ALA A 228 8.73 -10.15 -7.48
CA ALA A 228 10.10 -10.08 -7.95
C ALA A 228 10.69 -8.73 -7.58
N LYS A 229 11.43 -8.68 -6.47
CA LYS A 229 11.88 -7.43 -5.85
C LYS A 229 13.30 -7.10 -6.21
N VAL A 230 13.49 -5.85 -6.60
CA VAL A 230 14.76 -5.20 -6.91
C VAL A 230 14.89 -3.91 -6.13
N SER A 231 16.06 -3.31 -6.07
CA SER A 231 16.32 -2.04 -5.36
C SER A 231 16.18 -0.80 -6.24
N GLY A 232 16.25 -0.95 -7.57
CA GLY A 232 16.10 0.14 -8.54
C GLY A 232 14.65 0.33 -9.00
N VAL A 233 14.23 1.60 -9.15
CA VAL A 233 12.86 1.93 -9.57
C VAL A 233 12.59 1.45 -11.00
N GLN A 234 13.50 1.72 -11.94
CA GLN A 234 13.32 1.32 -13.35
C GLN A 234 13.31 -0.20 -13.49
N ASP A 235 14.22 -0.89 -12.81
CA ASP A 235 14.25 -2.35 -12.79
C ASP A 235 12.94 -2.94 -12.24
N LEU A 236 12.39 -2.33 -11.18
CA LEU A 236 11.10 -2.74 -10.61
C LEU A 236 9.99 -2.65 -11.64
N VAL A 237 9.92 -1.51 -12.34
CA VAL A 237 8.89 -1.26 -13.35
C VAL A 237 8.99 -2.28 -14.49
N ASP A 238 10.20 -2.50 -15.02
CA ASP A 238 10.44 -3.43 -16.14
C ASP A 238 10.08 -4.87 -15.76
N VAL A 239 10.53 -5.35 -14.60
CA VAL A 239 10.25 -6.70 -14.09
C VAL A 239 8.74 -6.93 -13.90
N TYR A 240 8.04 -5.98 -13.27
CA TYR A 240 6.63 -6.16 -13.01
C TYR A 240 5.74 -5.99 -14.25
N ARG A 241 6.13 -5.14 -15.21
CA ARG A 241 5.47 -5.10 -16.52
C ARG A 241 5.59 -6.44 -17.24
N SER A 242 6.78 -7.03 -17.23
CA SER A 242 7.02 -8.36 -17.81
C SER A 242 6.22 -9.46 -17.11
N LEU A 243 6.19 -9.49 -15.78
CA LEU A 243 5.35 -10.44 -15.01
C LEU A 243 3.88 -10.25 -15.30
N ALA A 244 3.41 -9.00 -15.31
CA ALA A 244 2.00 -8.66 -15.55
C ALA A 244 1.49 -9.10 -16.92
N ALA A 245 2.34 -9.06 -17.94
CA ALA A 245 2.03 -9.51 -19.27
C ALA A 245 2.02 -11.03 -19.44
N ARG A 246 2.70 -11.77 -18.55
CA ARG A 246 2.98 -13.21 -18.72
C ARG A 246 2.24 -14.13 -17.76
N CYS A 247 1.50 -13.58 -16.78
CA CYS A 247 0.72 -14.41 -15.85
C CYS A 247 -0.54 -13.69 -15.36
N SER A 248 -1.44 -14.43 -14.74
CA SER A 248 -2.65 -13.92 -14.08
C SER A 248 -2.61 -14.01 -12.56
N TYR A 249 -1.51 -14.46 -11.96
CA TYR A 249 -1.36 -14.47 -10.50
C TYR A 249 -1.39 -13.05 -9.92
N PRO A 250 -1.92 -12.87 -8.69
CA PRO A 250 -1.81 -11.60 -7.98
C PRO A 250 -0.34 -11.22 -7.77
N LEU A 251 -0.05 -9.93 -7.91
CA LEU A 251 1.30 -9.39 -7.79
C LEU A 251 1.47 -8.58 -6.51
N HIS A 252 2.50 -8.94 -5.73
CA HIS A 252 2.90 -8.21 -4.53
C HIS A 252 4.06 -7.27 -4.85
N LEU A 253 3.77 -5.97 -4.91
CA LEU A 253 4.75 -4.94 -5.26
C LEU A 253 5.59 -4.50 -4.05
N GLY A 254 6.78 -4.05 -4.32
CA GLY A 254 7.65 -3.38 -3.36
C GLY A 254 9.11 -3.43 -3.78
N LEU A 255 9.83 -2.36 -3.50
CA LEU A 255 11.29 -2.37 -3.58
C LEU A 255 11.88 -3.23 -2.45
N THR A 256 13.06 -3.79 -2.67
CA THR A 256 13.93 -4.25 -1.59
C THR A 256 14.97 -3.17 -1.32
N GLU A 257 15.34 -2.97 -0.03
CA GLU A 257 16.43 -2.05 0.34
C GLU A 257 16.25 -0.62 -0.21
N ALA A 258 15.01 -0.10 -0.12
CA ALA A 258 14.70 1.24 -0.65
C ALA A 258 15.51 2.37 0.03
N GLY A 259 15.94 2.16 1.27
CA GLY A 259 16.75 3.09 2.05
C GLY A 259 15.98 3.75 3.19
N MET A 260 16.62 4.74 3.81
CA MET A 260 16.10 5.47 4.98
C MET A 260 15.38 6.76 4.58
N GLY A 261 14.44 7.20 5.41
CA GLY A 261 13.83 8.53 5.36
C GLY A 261 13.32 8.90 3.97
N ALA A 262 13.53 10.14 3.56
CA ALA A 262 13.05 10.68 2.30
C ALA A 262 13.48 9.87 1.06
N LYS A 263 14.72 9.35 1.02
CA LYS A 263 15.19 8.53 -0.11
C LYS A 263 14.33 7.27 -0.29
N GLY A 264 14.08 6.54 0.81
CA GLY A 264 13.30 5.32 0.78
C GLY A 264 11.83 5.57 0.42
N ILE A 265 11.25 6.65 0.97
CA ILE A 265 9.88 7.09 0.68
C ILE A 265 9.74 7.44 -0.80
N VAL A 266 10.62 8.30 -1.32
CA VAL A 266 10.57 8.75 -2.72
C VAL A 266 10.75 7.59 -3.68
N ALA A 267 11.74 6.71 -3.47
CA ALA A 267 11.97 5.54 -4.32
C ALA A 267 10.77 4.59 -4.31
N SER A 268 10.20 4.29 -3.12
CA SER A 268 9.02 3.45 -3.00
C SER A 268 7.80 4.08 -3.66
N SER A 269 7.57 5.38 -3.42
CA SER A 269 6.46 6.11 -4.03
C SER A 269 6.56 6.12 -5.56
N ALA A 270 7.73 6.43 -6.12
CA ALA A 270 7.93 6.42 -7.57
C ALA A 270 7.67 5.05 -8.19
N GLY A 271 8.34 4.00 -7.68
CA GLY A 271 8.22 2.66 -8.25
C GLY A 271 6.82 2.06 -8.14
N LEU A 272 6.17 2.20 -6.97
CA LEU A 272 4.83 1.70 -6.76
C LEU A 272 3.78 2.50 -7.56
N SER A 273 3.91 3.83 -7.61
CA SER A 273 2.92 4.68 -8.29
C SER A 273 2.89 4.46 -9.79
N ILE A 274 4.04 4.27 -10.45
CA ILE A 274 4.09 3.96 -11.89
C ILE A 274 3.31 2.68 -12.18
N LEU A 275 3.58 1.60 -11.43
CA LEU A 275 2.93 0.31 -11.65
C LEU A 275 1.44 0.35 -11.31
N LEU A 276 1.09 0.95 -10.17
CA LEU A 276 -0.31 1.08 -9.74
C LEU A 276 -1.13 1.93 -10.72
N GLN A 277 -0.56 2.99 -11.29
CA GLN A 277 -1.21 3.81 -12.32
C GLN A 277 -1.47 3.02 -13.62
N GLU A 278 -0.63 2.03 -13.91
CA GLU A 278 -0.82 1.09 -15.02
C GLU A 278 -1.77 -0.08 -14.67
N GLY A 279 -2.35 -0.06 -13.48
CA GLY A 279 -3.25 -1.11 -12.98
C GLY A 279 -2.52 -2.37 -12.53
N ILE A 280 -1.21 -2.34 -12.38
CA ILE A 280 -0.39 -3.47 -11.95
C ILE A 280 -0.19 -3.42 -10.44
N GLY A 281 -0.57 -4.50 -9.74
CA GLY A 281 -0.38 -4.66 -8.30
C GLY A 281 -1.67 -4.92 -7.53
N ASP A 282 -1.64 -5.97 -6.71
CA ASP A 282 -2.78 -6.44 -5.92
C ASP A 282 -2.52 -6.30 -4.41
N THR A 283 -1.27 -6.29 -4.02
CA THR A 283 -0.84 -5.97 -2.65
C THR A 283 0.51 -5.26 -2.69
N ILE A 284 0.75 -4.35 -1.75
CA ILE A 284 1.96 -3.55 -1.69
C ILE A 284 2.64 -3.63 -0.33
N ARG A 285 3.97 -3.51 -0.33
CA ARG A 285 4.75 -3.25 0.89
C ARG A 285 5.83 -2.22 0.61
N VAL A 286 5.81 -1.14 1.36
CA VAL A 286 6.91 -0.19 1.45
C VAL A 286 7.98 -0.78 2.37
N SER A 287 9.26 -0.71 1.98
CA SER A 287 10.39 -1.25 2.75
C SER A 287 11.33 -0.12 3.11
N LEU A 288 11.12 0.47 4.28
CA LEU A 288 12.00 1.51 4.81
C LEU A 288 12.98 0.94 5.83
N THR A 289 14.20 1.45 5.83
CA THR A 289 15.11 1.28 6.95
C THR A 289 14.69 2.27 8.04
N PRO A 290 14.18 1.83 9.20
CA PRO A 290 13.76 2.74 10.24
C PRO A 290 14.97 3.45 10.87
N ALA A 291 14.79 4.68 11.35
CA ALA A 291 15.74 5.27 12.26
C ALA A 291 15.82 4.44 13.55
N PRO A 292 16.95 4.49 14.31
CA PRO A 292 17.02 3.85 15.61
C PRO A 292 15.89 4.34 16.52
N GLY A 293 15.07 3.42 17.03
CA GLY A 293 13.87 3.74 17.83
C GLY A 293 12.70 4.31 17.02
N GLY A 294 12.80 4.37 15.68
CA GLY A 294 11.75 4.88 14.81
C GLY A 294 10.51 3.98 14.75
N ASP A 295 9.39 4.60 14.43
CA ASP A 295 8.09 3.92 14.34
C ASP A 295 8.03 3.00 13.12
N ARG A 296 7.88 1.70 13.36
CA ARG A 296 7.75 0.69 12.30
C ARG A 296 6.48 0.86 11.46
N ALA A 297 5.45 1.49 12.00
CA ALA A 297 4.20 1.76 11.31
C ALA A 297 4.31 2.83 10.21
N GLU A 298 5.44 3.55 10.11
CA GLU A 298 5.68 4.51 9.03
C GLU A 298 5.57 3.86 7.65
N GLU A 299 6.04 2.62 7.48
CA GLU A 299 5.88 1.86 6.22
C GLU A 299 4.41 1.71 5.80
N VAL A 300 3.52 1.49 6.79
CA VAL A 300 2.08 1.34 6.54
C VAL A 300 1.48 2.66 6.11
N ARG A 301 1.80 3.74 6.83
CA ARG A 301 1.30 5.08 6.50
C ARG A 301 1.76 5.55 5.12
N VAL A 302 3.02 5.32 4.77
CA VAL A 302 3.53 5.65 3.44
C VAL A 302 2.83 4.83 2.36
N ALA A 303 2.60 3.53 2.57
CA ALA A 303 1.85 2.68 1.64
C ALA A 303 0.41 3.19 1.43
N GLN A 304 -0.27 3.57 2.50
CA GLN A 304 -1.61 4.17 2.45
C GLN A 304 -1.60 5.50 1.69
N GLN A 305 -0.62 6.37 1.96
CA GLN A 305 -0.50 7.66 1.27
C GLN A 305 -0.24 7.50 -0.24
N ILE A 306 0.54 6.50 -0.66
CA ILE A 306 0.71 6.18 -2.08
C ILE A 306 -0.64 5.83 -2.73
N LEU A 307 -1.41 4.91 -2.14
CA LEU A 307 -2.70 4.50 -2.67
C LEU A 307 -3.71 5.65 -2.68
N GLN A 308 -3.71 6.46 -1.64
CA GLN A 308 -4.61 7.58 -1.47
C GLN A 308 -4.29 8.73 -2.43
N SER A 309 -3.01 9.05 -2.62
CA SER A 309 -2.57 10.08 -3.57
C SER A 309 -2.88 9.72 -5.04
N LEU A 310 -2.94 8.42 -5.36
CA LEU A 310 -3.37 7.92 -6.66
C LEU A 310 -4.90 7.82 -6.81
N GLY A 311 -5.67 8.07 -5.76
CA GLY A 311 -7.13 7.89 -5.78
C GLY A 311 -7.58 6.43 -5.88
N ILE A 312 -6.71 5.47 -5.54
CA ILE A 312 -7.01 4.03 -5.60
C ILE A 312 -7.81 3.59 -4.38
N ARG A 313 -7.43 4.09 -3.20
CA ARG A 313 -8.10 3.83 -1.91
C ARG A 313 -7.96 5.04 -0.99
N SER A 314 -8.97 5.25 -0.17
CA SER A 314 -8.93 6.21 0.95
C SER A 314 -8.81 5.47 2.28
N PHE A 315 -8.05 6.01 3.22
CA PHE A 315 -7.81 5.42 4.53
C PHE A 315 -8.11 6.38 5.67
N THR A 316 -7.82 7.66 5.44
CA THR A 316 -8.06 8.76 6.38
C THR A 316 -8.41 10.01 5.59
N PRO A 317 -9.18 10.95 6.17
CA PRO A 317 -9.40 12.23 5.53
C PRO A 317 -8.10 12.92 5.11
N GLN A 318 -8.10 13.53 3.93
CA GLN A 318 -6.93 14.24 3.41
C GLN A 318 -6.91 15.68 3.88
N VAL A 319 -5.79 16.11 4.46
CA VAL A 319 -5.55 17.52 4.79
C VAL A 319 -4.67 18.15 3.71
N THR A 320 -5.21 19.13 2.99
CA THR A 320 -4.47 19.99 2.08
C THR A 320 -4.07 21.26 2.83
N ALA A 321 -2.77 21.53 2.89
CA ALA A 321 -2.25 22.76 3.50
C ALA A 321 -1.33 23.48 2.52
N CYS A 322 -1.28 24.80 2.59
CA CYS A 322 -0.35 25.57 1.77
C CYS A 322 1.10 25.42 2.29
N PRO A 323 2.13 25.51 1.42
CA PRO A 323 3.53 25.37 1.84
C PRO A 323 4.04 26.58 2.66
N GLY A 324 3.26 27.66 2.75
CA GLY A 324 3.70 28.94 3.28
C GLY A 324 4.55 29.74 2.29
N CYS A 325 4.54 31.05 2.42
CA CYS A 325 5.37 31.96 1.62
C CYS A 325 5.47 33.32 2.36
N GLY A 326 6.12 34.32 1.74
CA GLY A 326 6.25 35.68 2.33
C GLY A 326 4.93 36.40 2.66
N ARG A 327 3.79 35.88 2.23
CA ARG A 327 2.46 36.37 2.63
C ARG A 327 1.98 35.82 3.97
N THR A 328 2.65 34.82 4.52
CA THR A 328 2.28 34.16 5.79
C THR A 328 3.54 34.01 6.62
N THR A 329 3.78 34.94 7.52
CA THR A 329 4.98 34.97 8.41
C THR A 329 4.71 34.26 9.75
N SER A 330 3.45 33.92 10.04
CA SER A 330 3.03 33.16 11.23
C SER A 330 3.11 31.67 10.97
N THR A 331 3.45 30.88 11.99
CA THR A 331 3.43 29.40 11.99
C THR A 331 2.02 28.83 12.26
N PHE A 332 1.08 29.68 12.63
CA PHE A 332 -0.25 29.27 13.10
C PHE A 332 -0.98 28.32 12.14
N PHE A 333 -0.91 28.56 10.82
CA PHE A 333 -1.54 27.67 9.85
C PHE A 333 -0.87 26.29 9.78
N GLN A 334 0.43 26.21 10.01
CA GLN A 334 1.19 24.96 10.05
C GLN A 334 0.81 24.17 11.29
N GLU A 335 0.78 24.83 12.45
CA GLU A 335 0.37 24.25 13.73
C GLU A 335 -1.08 23.76 13.68
N MET A 336 -1.98 24.55 13.09
CA MET A 336 -3.37 24.15 12.89
C MET A 336 -3.48 22.95 11.95
N ALA A 337 -2.77 22.94 10.82
CA ALA A 337 -2.79 21.82 9.89
C ALA A 337 -2.29 20.52 10.54
N GLU A 338 -1.24 20.61 11.36
CA GLU A 338 -0.72 19.47 12.13
C GLU A 338 -1.72 18.98 13.18
N GLN A 339 -2.35 19.89 13.93
CA GLN A 339 -3.38 19.56 14.92
C GLN A 339 -4.59 18.89 14.27
N ILE A 340 -5.09 19.44 13.16
CA ILE A 340 -6.21 18.84 12.40
C ILE A 340 -5.82 17.45 11.85
N GLN A 341 -4.64 17.31 11.28
CA GLN A 341 -4.17 16.03 10.76
C GLN A 341 -4.03 14.97 11.87
N SER A 342 -3.57 15.39 13.06
CA SER A 342 -3.47 14.50 14.22
C SER A 342 -4.84 14.10 14.74
N TYR A 343 -5.74 15.07 14.87
CA TYR A 343 -7.13 14.85 15.28
C TYR A 343 -7.84 13.85 14.34
N LEU A 344 -7.75 14.06 13.03
CA LEU A 344 -8.36 13.16 12.03
C LEU A 344 -7.83 11.73 12.16
N ARG A 345 -6.51 11.56 12.41
CA ARG A 345 -5.90 10.25 12.64
C ARG A 345 -6.42 9.55 13.90
N GLU A 346 -6.58 10.30 14.97
CA GLU A 346 -7.07 9.79 16.26
C GLU A 346 -8.56 9.43 16.20
N GLN A 347 -9.36 10.22 15.49
CA GLN A 347 -10.79 9.97 15.34
C GLN A 347 -11.13 8.90 14.31
N MET A 348 -10.27 8.67 13.31
CA MET A 348 -10.57 7.77 12.21
C MET A 348 -10.98 6.35 12.64
N PRO A 349 -10.35 5.69 13.63
CA PRO A 349 -10.79 4.38 14.13
C PRO A 349 -12.22 4.41 14.65
N VAL A 350 -12.58 5.45 15.42
CA VAL A 350 -13.93 5.62 15.98
C VAL A 350 -14.97 5.91 14.88
N TRP A 351 -14.64 6.80 13.96
CA TRP A 351 -15.54 7.14 12.85
C TRP A 351 -15.75 5.96 11.90
N LYS A 352 -14.71 5.20 11.63
CA LYS A 352 -14.78 4.03 10.76
C LYS A 352 -15.73 2.94 11.27
N GLU A 353 -15.90 2.83 12.59
CA GLU A 353 -16.89 1.93 13.19
C GLU A 353 -18.33 2.46 13.02
N ARG A 354 -18.49 3.78 13.01
CA ARG A 354 -19.82 4.44 13.05
C ARG A 354 -20.33 4.88 11.70
N TYR A 355 -19.44 5.32 10.82
CA TYR A 355 -19.79 5.97 9.55
C TYR A 355 -19.10 5.30 8.38
N SER A 356 -19.74 5.36 7.19
CA SER A 356 -19.16 4.90 5.93
C SER A 356 -18.74 6.10 5.09
N GLY A 357 -17.51 6.05 4.51
CA GLY A 357 -17.03 7.06 3.56
C GLY A 357 -16.31 8.26 4.18
N VAL A 358 -16.16 8.33 5.50
CA VAL A 358 -15.46 9.43 6.19
C VAL A 358 -14.01 9.53 5.72
N GLU A 359 -13.39 8.41 5.39
CA GLU A 359 -12.04 8.33 4.84
C GLU A 359 -11.84 9.11 3.52
N GLU A 360 -12.93 9.44 2.81
CA GLU A 360 -12.89 10.19 1.55
C GLU A 360 -12.97 11.71 1.77
N MET A 361 -13.22 12.16 3.00
CA MET A 361 -13.32 13.58 3.33
C MET A 361 -12.04 14.34 2.99
N LYS A 362 -12.20 15.54 2.45
CA LYS A 362 -11.11 16.47 2.15
C LYS A 362 -11.20 17.68 3.05
N VAL A 363 -10.12 18.00 3.74
CA VAL A 363 -10.01 19.18 4.61
C VAL A 363 -8.92 20.10 4.06
N ALA A 364 -9.19 21.40 3.96
CA ALA A 364 -8.20 22.40 3.53
C ALA A 364 -7.88 23.36 4.69
N VAL A 365 -6.59 23.53 4.98
CA VAL A 365 -6.09 24.51 5.95
C VAL A 365 -5.12 25.45 5.24
N MET A 366 -5.59 26.66 4.92
CA MET A 366 -4.88 27.59 4.07
C MET A 366 -4.43 28.82 4.85
N GLY A 367 -3.21 29.31 4.60
CA GLY A 367 -2.56 30.33 5.39
C GLY A 367 -2.76 31.78 4.91
N CYS A 368 -3.50 32.03 3.83
CA CYS A 368 -3.81 33.39 3.35
C CYS A 368 -4.99 33.40 2.37
N VAL A 369 -5.54 34.57 2.11
CA VAL A 369 -6.71 34.77 1.22
C VAL A 369 -6.41 34.57 -0.27
N VAL A 370 -5.16 34.44 -0.70
CA VAL A 370 -4.83 34.36 -2.14
C VAL A 370 -5.32 33.05 -2.76
N ASN A 371 -4.91 31.92 -2.20
CA ASN A 371 -5.38 30.59 -2.64
C ASN A 371 -6.42 30.00 -1.66
N GLY A 372 -6.48 30.54 -0.43
CA GLY A 372 -7.30 29.99 0.63
C GLY A 372 -8.76 29.78 0.26
N PRO A 373 -9.49 30.79 -0.21
CA PRO A 373 -10.90 30.60 -0.58
C PRO A 373 -11.11 29.64 -1.76
N GLY A 374 -10.19 29.58 -2.71
CA GLY A 374 -10.23 28.68 -3.85
C GLY A 374 -10.08 27.21 -3.41
N GLU A 375 -9.01 26.90 -2.72
CA GLU A 375 -8.73 25.54 -2.23
C GLU A 375 -9.79 25.06 -1.21
N SER A 376 -10.21 25.96 -0.31
CA SER A 376 -11.24 25.66 0.68
C SER A 376 -12.60 25.32 0.05
N LYS A 377 -12.93 25.88 -1.12
CA LYS A 377 -14.15 25.56 -1.86
C LYS A 377 -14.11 24.20 -2.57
N HIS A 378 -12.93 23.66 -2.81
CA HIS A 378 -12.75 22.34 -3.43
C HIS A 378 -12.66 21.20 -2.42
N ALA A 379 -12.59 21.54 -1.12
CA ALA A 379 -12.62 20.59 -0.03
C ALA A 379 -14.03 20.37 0.52
N SER A 380 -14.25 19.27 1.23
CA SER A 380 -15.48 19.04 2.02
C SER A 380 -15.62 20.10 3.10
N LEU A 381 -14.50 20.35 3.82
CA LEU A 381 -14.35 21.48 4.73
C LEU A 381 -13.05 22.22 4.45
N GLY A 382 -13.12 23.54 4.46
CA GLY A 382 -11.91 24.34 4.27
C GLY A 382 -11.92 25.59 5.14
N ILE A 383 -10.77 25.96 5.67
CA ILE A 383 -10.54 27.20 6.37
C ILE A 383 -9.43 28.00 5.69
N SER A 384 -9.66 29.29 5.51
CA SER A 384 -8.67 30.24 5.00
C SER A 384 -8.27 31.17 6.12
N LEU A 385 -7.09 30.95 6.69
CA LEU A 385 -6.53 31.79 7.74
C LEU A 385 -6.02 33.12 7.14
N PRO A 386 -5.97 34.20 7.94
CA PRO A 386 -5.42 35.46 7.47
C PRO A 386 -3.90 35.38 7.31
N GLY A 387 -3.40 35.91 6.21
CA GLY A 387 -1.98 36.14 6.00
C GLY A 387 -1.47 37.37 6.77
N THR A 388 -0.18 37.67 6.63
CA THR A 388 0.45 38.86 7.21
C THR A 388 -0.19 40.13 6.65
N PHE A 389 -0.60 41.05 7.51
CA PHE A 389 -1.33 42.30 7.18
C PHE A 389 -2.77 42.09 6.66
N GLU A 390 -3.32 40.88 6.67
CA GLU A 390 -4.71 40.65 6.37
C GLU A 390 -5.60 40.83 7.63
N GLU A 391 -6.88 41.08 7.41
CA GLU A 391 -7.81 41.22 8.53
C GLU A 391 -7.90 39.89 9.29
N PRO A 392 -7.87 39.87 10.64
CA PRO A 392 -7.84 38.61 11.43
C PRO A 392 -9.20 37.90 11.39
N LYS A 393 -9.57 37.39 10.22
CA LYS A 393 -10.79 36.66 9.92
C LYS A 393 -10.44 35.37 9.20
N ALA A 394 -11.01 34.27 9.65
CA ALA A 394 -10.82 32.95 9.07
C ALA A 394 -12.16 32.42 8.51
N PRO A 395 -12.49 32.70 7.23
CA PRO A 395 -13.67 32.13 6.59
C PRO A 395 -13.57 30.61 6.49
N VAL A 396 -14.64 29.95 6.88
CA VAL A 396 -14.82 28.48 6.79
C VAL A 396 -15.82 28.17 5.70
N TYR A 397 -15.46 27.23 4.86
CA TYR A 397 -16.27 26.73 3.75
C TYR A 397 -16.68 25.28 4.01
N VAL A 398 -17.93 24.97 3.71
CA VAL A 398 -18.51 23.64 3.75
C VAL A 398 -19.14 23.37 2.40
N ASP A 399 -18.73 22.26 1.75
CA ASP A 399 -19.21 21.86 0.42
C ASP A 399 -19.16 23.01 -0.63
N GLY A 400 -18.07 23.76 -0.62
CA GLY A 400 -17.83 24.86 -1.53
C GLY A 400 -18.52 26.18 -1.20
N ARG A 401 -19.29 26.26 -0.12
CA ARG A 401 -20.05 27.45 0.30
C ARG A 401 -19.48 28.04 1.56
N LEU A 402 -19.43 29.37 1.66
CA LEU A 402 -19.07 30.05 2.90
C LEU A 402 -20.10 29.68 3.97
N PHE A 403 -19.64 29.06 5.02
CA PHE A 403 -20.45 28.62 6.15
C PHE A 403 -20.45 29.65 7.30
N THR A 404 -19.25 30.01 7.74
CA THR A 404 -19.06 31.00 8.84
C THR A 404 -17.69 31.67 8.71
N THR A 405 -17.41 32.62 9.62
CA THR A 405 -16.09 33.25 9.73
C THR A 405 -15.65 33.26 11.18
N LEU A 406 -14.60 32.53 11.47
CA LEU A 406 -14.03 32.38 12.81
C LEU A 406 -13.07 33.53 13.12
N LYS A 407 -12.87 33.82 14.41
CA LYS A 407 -12.00 34.90 14.91
C LYS A 407 -11.45 34.55 16.29
N GLY A 408 -10.28 35.10 16.60
CA GLY A 408 -9.67 34.99 17.94
C GLY A 408 -8.93 33.68 18.17
N ASP A 409 -8.73 33.33 19.45
CA ASP A 409 -7.83 32.25 19.86
C ASP A 409 -8.48 30.85 19.80
N ALA A 410 -9.81 30.78 19.66
CA ALA A 410 -10.56 29.53 19.65
C ALA A 410 -10.74 28.90 18.25
N ILE A 411 -10.16 29.49 17.19
CA ILE A 411 -10.35 29.08 15.79
C ILE A 411 -10.18 27.57 15.59
N VAL A 412 -9.14 26.97 16.18
CA VAL A 412 -8.86 25.54 16.00
C VAL A 412 -9.96 24.68 16.63
N ALA A 413 -10.36 24.98 17.87
CA ALA A 413 -11.40 24.24 18.59
C ALA A 413 -12.77 24.40 17.92
N GLU A 414 -13.11 25.60 17.46
CA GLU A 414 -14.36 25.86 16.73
C GLU A 414 -14.36 25.14 15.38
N PHE A 415 -13.25 25.09 14.67
CA PHE A 415 -13.14 24.37 13.41
C PHE A 415 -13.25 22.86 13.61
N ILE A 416 -12.67 22.29 14.68
CA ILE A 416 -12.84 20.88 15.05
C ILE A 416 -14.33 20.58 15.35
N THR A 417 -15.02 21.47 16.06
CA THR A 417 -16.45 21.31 16.32
C THR A 417 -17.27 21.26 15.01
N ILE A 418 -16.98 22.18 14.09
CA ILE A 418 -17.63 22.17 12.74
C ILE A 418 -17.33 20.88 11.99
N LEU A 419 -16.10 20.36 12.09
CA LEU A 419 -15.69 19.12 11.46
C LEU A 419 -16.46 17.92 12.03
N ASP A 420 -16.64 17.83 13.35
CA ASP A 420 -17.42 16.77 13.99
C ASP A 420 -18.91 16.85 13.59
N GLU A 421 -19.47 18.04 13.57
CA GLU A 421 -20.85 18.26 13.11
C GLU A 421 -21.04 17.85 11.65
N TYR A 422 -20.04 18.16 10.81
CA TYR A 422 -20.04 17.74 9.41
C TYR A 422 -20.03 16.21 9.28
N VAL A 423 -19.13 15.53 10.00
CA VAL A 423 -19.08 14.06 9.99
C VAL A 423 -20.40 13.45 10.42
N ASN A 424 -20.97 13.95 11.54
CA ASN A 424 -22.22 13.45 12.08
C ASN A 424 -23.44 13.67 11.15
N SER A 425 -23.42 14.70 10.32
CA SER A 425 -24.55 15.08 9.46
C SER A 425 -24.45 14.59 8.03
N HIS A 426 -23.23 14.39 7.50
CA HIS A 426 -23.00 14.09 6.08
C HIS A 426 -22.72 12.62 5.79
N TYR A 427 -22.28 11.85 6.79
CA TYR A 427 -21.95 10.44 6.59
C TYR A 427 -23.01 9.53 7.20
N ALA A 428 -23.43 8.52 6.44
CA ALA A 428 -24.44 7.56 6.89
C ALA A 428 -23.89 6.70 8.04
N ALA A 429 -24.68 6.56 9.10
CA ALA A 429 -24.38 5.60 10.15
C ALA A 429 -24.34 4.17 9.57
N ARG A 430 -23.33 3.40 9.95
CA ARG A 430 -23.26 1.98 9.59
C ARG A 430 -24.36 1.22 10.31
N SER A 431 -25.04 0.32 9.60
CA SER A 431 -25.96 -0.64 10.22
C SER A 431 -25.16 -1.66 11.04
N GLU A 432 -25.77 -2.21 12.10
CA GLU A 432 -25.12 -3.21 12.97
C GLU A 432 -24.57 -4.41 12.20
N ASP A 433 -25.16 -4.77 11.05
CA ASP A 433 -24.71 -5.85 10.18
C ASP A 433 -23.40 -5.55 9.42
N GLN A 434 -22.91 -4.31 9.40
CA GLN A 434 -21.69 -3.87 8.69
C GLN A 434 -20.48 -3.70 9.62
N VAL A 435 -20.65 -3.85 10.91
CA VAL A 435 -19.59 -3.70 11.94
C VAL A 435 -18.80 -4.99 12.16
N THR A 436 -19.25 -6.11 11.61
CA THR A 436 -18.66 -7.46 11.79
C THR A 436 -18.07 -8.01 10.49
N VAL A 437 -17.01 -7.39 9.97
CA VAL A 437 -16.13 -8.03 8.95
C VAL A 437 -14.66 -7.63 9.19
#